data_c614488b68e345bc6c8ff0fc77b85b1a
#
_entry.id   c614488b68e345bc6c8ff0fc77b85b1a
#
_cell.length_a   1.000
_cell.length_b   1.000
_cell.length_c   1.000
_cell.angle_alpha   90.00
_cell.angle_beta   90.00
_cell.angle_gamma   90.00
#
_symmetry.space_group_name_H-M   'P 1'
#
loop_
_entity.id
_entity.type
_entity.pdbx_description
1 polymer ?
#
loop_
_entity_poly.entity_id
_entity_poly.type
_entity_poly.pdbx_seq_one_letter_code
_entity_poly.pdbx_strand_id
1 'polypeptide(L)'
;DGECDEPESLGALSLAGREKLDNLIFVVNCNLQRLDGPVRGNGKIIQELESEFRGAEWNVLKVVWGRLWDPILEKDKHGLLQAQLDKIVDGEYQNFKAKGGGYVRDKLFAQHPDLLKMVEHLTDDDIYRLNRGGHDPFKVYAAYHAATQHKGQPTVILAKTVKGYGMGDAGESENTT
;
A
#
# COMPACT_ATOMS: atom_id res chain seq x y z
N ASP A 1 4.94 9.30 -2.25
CA ASP A 1 4.26 9.71 -1.01
C ASP A 1 5.04 10.78 -0.22
N GLY A 2 6.34 10.81 -0.32
CA GLY A 2 7.17 11.82 0.36
C GLY A 2 6.83 13.26 -0.02
N GLU A 3 6.49 13.51 -1.27
CA GLU A 3 6.11 14.83 -1.76
C GLU A 3 4.77 15.32 -1.17
N CYS A 4 3.97 14.43 -0.59
CA CYS A 4 2.74 14.82 0.12
C CYS A 4 3.00 15.49 1.47
N ASP A 5 4.25 15.50 1.95
CA ASP A 5 4.65 16.25 3.15
C ASP A 5 4.71 17.77 2.89
N GLU A 6 4.83 18.16 1.60
CA GLU A 6 4.86 19.57 1.22
C GLU A 6 3.43 20.14 1.23
N PRO A 7 3.22 21.28 1.93
CA PRO A 7 1.89 21.89 2.04
C PRO A 7 1.26 22.20 0.68
N GLU A 8 2.06 22.49 -0.32
CA GLU A 8 1.62 22.80 -1.68
C GLU A 8 0.98 21.58 -2.36
N SER A 9 1.45 20.37 -2.07
CA SER A 9 0.91 19.13 -2.64
C SER A 9 -0.52 18.86 -2.19
N LEU A 10 -0.85 19.24 -0.96
CA LEU A 10 -2.17 19.01 -0.35
C LEU A 10 -3.07 20.26 -0.41
N GLY A 11 -2.51 21.43 -0.65
CA GLY A 11 -3.20 22.72 -0.52
C GLY A 11 -4.40 22.91 -1.44
N ALA A 12 -4.45 22.25 -2.59
CA ALA A 12 -5.53 22.38 -3.57
C ALA A 12 -6.56 21.23 -3.54
N LEU A 13 -6.42 20.24 -2.65
CA LEU A 13 -7.31 19.08 -2.63
C LEU A 13 -8.78 19.47 -2.39
N SER A 14 -9.03 20.37 -1.43
CA SER A 14 -10.37 20.84 -1.11
C SER A 14 -11.01 21.59 -2.27
N LEU A 15 -10.22 22.30 -3.08
CA LEU A 15 -10.73 22.97 -4.28
C LEU A 15 -11.22 21.94 -5.29
N ALA A 16 -10.44 20.92 -5.60
CA ALA A 16 -10.80 19.89 -6.56
C ALA A 16 -12.06 19.13 -6.14
N GLY A 17 -12.20 18.80 -4.84
CA GLY A 17 -13.40 18.16 -4.29
C GLY A 17 -14.63 19.04 -4.41
N ARG A 18 -14.54 20.29 -3.98
CA ARG A 18 -15.64 21.26 -4.06
C ARG A 18 -16.12 21.52 -5.50
N GLU A 19 -15.17 21.64 -6.45
CA GLU A 19 -15.47 21.83 -7.87
C GLU A 19 -15.89 20.52 -8.56
N LYS A 20 -15.89 19.40 -7.84
CA LYS A 20 -16.30 18.07 -8.34
C LYS A 20 -15.60 17.66 -9.63
N LEU A 21 -14.28 17.82 -9.67
CA LEU A 21 -13.45 17.56 -10.85
C LEU A 21 -13.36 16.04 -11.12
N ASP A 22 -14.43 15.45 -11.61
CA ASP A 22 -14.54 14.00 -11.81
C ASP A 22 -13.70 13.43 -12.97
N ASN A 23 -13.05 14.28 -13.71
CA ASN A 23 -12.03 13.96 -14.72
C ASN A 23 -10.59 14.06 -14.19
N LEU A 24 -10.41 14.43 -12.91
CA LEU A 24 -9.10 14.49 -12.26
C LEU A 24 -8.80 13.18 -11.53
N ILE A 25 -7.69 12.56 -11.87
CA ILE A 25 -7.19 11.34 -11.20
C ILE A 25 -5.77 11.61 -10.72
N PHE A 26 -5.54 11.52 -9.40
CA PHE A 26 -4.21 11.49 -8.83
C PHE A 26 -3.79 10.04 -8.60
N VAL A 27 -2.50 9.77 -8.82
CA VAL A 27 -1.88 8.52 -8.44
C VAL A 27 -0.72 8.82 -7.51
N VAL A 28 -0.86 8.44 -6.24
CA VAL A 28 0.20 8.59 -5.25
C VAL A 28 0.98 7.29 -5.17
N ASN A 29 2.27 7.35 -5.50
CA ASN A 29 3.19 6.24 -5.40
C ASN A 29 3.64 6.08 -3.93
N CYS A 30 3.03 5.15 -3.21
CA CYS A 30 3.28 4.93 -1.79
C CYS A 30 4.37 3.85 -1.61
N ASN A 31 5.63 4.25 -1.72
CA ASN A 31 6.77 3.37 -1.47
C ASN A 31 7.18 3.33 0.01
N LEU A 32 6.55 4.12 0.86
CA LEU A 32 6.77 4.23 2.31
C LEU A 32 8.16 4.76 2.69
N GLN A 33 8.81 5.46 1.77
CA GLN A 33 10.11 6.10 1.99
C GLN A 33 10.03 7.59 1.70
N ARG A 34 10.65 8.39 2.55
CA ARG A 34 10.75 9.84 2.42
C ARG A 34 12.21 10.27 2.34
N LEU A 35 12.47 11.47 1.78
CA LEU A 35 13.82 11.98 1.61
C LEU A 35 14.54 12.20 2.95
N ASP A 36 13.80 12.56 4.00
CA ASP A 36 14.34 12.92 5.31
C ASP A 36 14.38 11.74 6.30
N GLY A 37 14.27 10.51 5.80
CA GLY A 37 14.27 9.31 6.63
C GLY A 37 12.87 8.83 7.03
N PRO A 38 12.77 7.86 7.95
CA PRO A 38 11.47 7.32 8.34
C PRO A 38 10.66 8.41 9.01
N VAL A 39 9.50 8.66 8.45
CA VAL A 39 8.57 9.65 8.95
C VAL A 39 8.18 9.34 10.37
N ARG A 40 8.40 10.33 11.24
CA ARG A 40 7.84 10.42 12.57
C ARG A 40 7.50 9.05 13.19
N GLY A 41 8.51 8.24 13.46
CA GLY A 41 8.36 7.02 14.23
C GLY A 41 7.43 5.99 13.60
N ASN A 42 6.25 5.83 13.90
CA ASN A 42 5.35 4.74 13.55
C ASN A 42 4.23 5.16 12.59
N GLY A 43 4.55 5.88 11.51
CA GLY A 43 3.58 6.34 10.52
C GLY A 43 2.89 5.21 9.76
N LYS A 44 1.71 5.53 9.26
CA LYS A 44 0.89 4.73 8.34
C LYS A 44 0.42 5.65 7.22
N ILE A 45 1.34 6.03 6.36
CA ILE A 45 1.13 7.10 5.38
C ILE A 45 -0.08 6.86 4.46
N ILE A 46 -0.36 5.62 4.07
CA ILE A 46 -1.50 5.32 3.21
C ILE A 46 -2.82 5.63 3.93
N GLN A 47 -2.94 5.32 5.22
CA GLN A 47 -4.13 5.62 6.01
C GLN A 47 -4.26 7.12 6.30
N GLU A 48 -3.14 7.80 6.52
CA GLU A 48 -3.11 9.25 6.69
C GLU A 48 -3.59 9.95 5.42
N LEU A 49 -3.00 9.63 4.27
CA LEU A 49 -3.42 10.17 2.98
C LEU A 49 -4.87 9.80 2.63
N GLU A 50 -5.32 8.57 2.93
CA GLU A 50 -6.73 8.20 2.74
C GLU A 50 -7.66 9.14 3.52
N SER A 51 -7.31 9.46 4.76
CA SER A 51 -8.11 10.33 5.62
C SER A 51 -8.16 11.76 5.08
N GLU A 52 -7.02 12.29 4.62
CA GLU A 52 -6.91 13.64 4.05
C GLU A 52 -7.72 13.78 2.75
N PHE A 53 -7.55 12.83 1.82
CA PHE A 53 -8.29 12.85 0.56
C PHE A 53 -9.80 12.66 0.76
N ARG A 54 -10.21 11.75 1.66
CA ARG A 54 -11.64 11.58 2.00
C ARG A 54 -12.20 12.84 2.66
N GLY A 55 -11.46 13.48 3.56
CA GLY A 55 -11.83 14.75 4.18
C GLY A 55 -12.01 15.88 3.18
N ALA A 56 -11.29 15.85 2.06
CA ALA A 56 -11.39 16.77 0.94
C ALA A 56 -12.44 16.35 -0.12
N GLU A 57 -13.30 15.38 0.18
CA GLU A 57 -14.38 14.87 -0.68
C GLU A 57 -13.90 14.17 -1.96
N TRP A 58 -12.74 13.52 -1.91
CA TRP A 58 -12.24 12.68 -3.01
C TRP A 58 -12.74 11.24 -2.89
N ASN A 59 -12.95 10.60 -4.04
CA ASN A 59 -13.03 9.15 -4.14
C ASN A 59 -11.63 8.55 -3.95
N VAL A 60 -11.47 7.62 -3.00
CA VAL A 60 -10.17 7.03 -2.67
C VAL A 60 -10.15 5.55 -3.01
N LEU A 61 -9.23 5.16 -3.88
CA LEU A 61 -8.95 3.78 -4.24
C LEU A 61 -7.57 3.38 -3.68
N LYS A 62 -7.54 2.31 -2.87
CA LYS A 62 -6.29 1.77 -2.33
C LYS A 62 -5.86 0.52 -3.07
N VAL A 63 -4.66 0.54 -3.63
CA VAL A 63 -4.05 -0.59 -4.35
C VAL A 63 -2.86 -1.11 -3.53
N VAL A 64 -3.18 -1.77 -2.40
CA VAL A 64 -2.19 -2.16 -1.39
C VAL A 64 -1.61 -3.54 -1.65
N TRP A 65 -2.48 -4.52 -1.89
CA TRP A 65 -2.11 -5.92 -2.03
C TRP A 65 -2.27 -6.41 -3.48
N GLY A 66 -1.27 -7.13 -3.97
CA GLY A 66 -1.34 -7.81 -5.26
C GLY A 66 -2.30 -9.00 -5.22
N ARG A 67 -2.70 -9.49 -6.38
CA ARG A 67 -3.70 -10.58 -6.52
C ARG A 67 -3.32 -11.89 -5.82
N LEU A 68 -2.03 -12.14 -5.60
CA LEU A 68 -1.59 -13.36 -4.88
C LEU A 68 -1.99 -13.34 -3.40
N TRP A 69 -2.32 -12.17 -2.84
CA TRP A 69 -2.89 -12.03 -1.52
C TRP A 69 -4.38 -12.39 -1.45
N ASP A 70 -5.11 -12.30 -2.57
CA ASP A 70 -6.57 -12.48 -2.57
C ASP A 70 -7.00 -13.83 -1.96
N PRO A 71 -6.39 -14.98 -2.32
CA PRO A 71 -6.79 -16.25 -1.72
C PRO A 71 -6.50 -16.37 -0.21
N ILE A 72 -5.52 -15.59 0.28
CA ILE A 72 -5.18 -15.56 1.72
C ILE A 72 -6.18 -14.67 2.45
N LEU A 73 -6.47 -13.48 1.89
CA LEU A 73 -7.45 -12.55 2.44
C LEU A 73 -8.87 -13.14 2.45
N GLU A 74 -9.24 -13.93 1.44
CA GLU A 74 -10.54 -14.62 1.39
C GLU A 74 -10.70 -15.66 2.51
N LYS A 75 -9.62 -16.22 3.04
CA LYS A 75 -9.64 -17.13 4.20
C LYS A 75 -9.86 -16.41 5.52
N ASP A 76 -9.64 -15.11 5.58
CA ASP A 76 -9.74 -14.29 6.79
C ASP A 76 -11.19 -13.94 7.16
N LYS A 77 -12.00 -14.98 7.46
CA LYS A 77 -13.44 -14.83 7.76
C LYS A 77 -13.74 -13.98 9.00
N HIS A 78 -12.78 -13.86 9.91
CA HIS A 78 -12.94 -13.16 11.19
C HIS A 78 -12.14 -11.85 11.26
N GLY A 79 -11.46 -11.44 10.18
CA GLY A 79 -10.67 -10.23 10.13
C GLY A 79 -9.38 -10.28 10.98
N LEU A 80 -8.90 -11.48 11.34
CA LEU A 80 -7.71 -11.66 12.15
C LEU A 80 -6.45 -11.20 11.42
N LEU A 81 -6.31 -11.58 10.14
CA LEU A 81 -5.22 -11.15 9.28
C LEU A 81 -5.29 -9.63 9.06
N GLN A 82 -6.46 -9.11 8.76
CA GLN A 82 -6.66 -7.67 8.62
C GLN A 82 -6.24 -6.92 9.88
N ALA A 83 -6.71 -7.36 11.05
CA ALA A 83 -6.36 -6.74 12.33
C ALA A 83 -4.85 -6.80 12.63
N GLN A 84 -4.15 -7.86 12.19
CA GLN A 84 -2.71 -7.97 12.33
C GLN A 84 -1.98 -7.05 11.35
N LEU A 85 -2.41 -6.99 10.09
CA LEU A 85 -1.87 -6.07 9.09
C LEU A 85 -2.04 -4.59 9.51
N ASP A 86 -3.17 -4.28 10.13
CA ASP A 86 -3.46 -2.92 10.63
C ASP A 86 -2.56 -2.48 11.81
N LYS A 87 -1.90 -3.41 12.50
CA LYS A 87 -0.92 -3.08 13.55
C LYS A 87 0.46 -2.76 13.02
N ILE A 88 0.75 -3.22 11.79
CA ILE A 88 2.08 -3.09 11.19
C ILE A 88 2.28 -1.66 10.71
N VAL A 89 3.42 -1.08 11.08
CA VAL A 89 3.84 0.26 10.68
C VAL A 89 4.73 0.23 9.45
N ASP A 90 4.91 1.37 8.80
CA ASP A 90 5.60 1.49 7.51
C ASP A 90 7.03 0.91 7.55
N GLY A 91 7.78 1.17 8.61
CA GLY A 91 9.14 0.63 8.77
C GLY A 91 9.19 -0.91 8.83
N GLU A 92 8.17 -1.57 9.41
CA GLU A 92 8.12 -3.03 9.43
C GLU A 92 7.74 -3.60 8.06
N TYR A 93 6.92 -2.89 7.28
CA TYR A 93 6.67 -3.28 5.88
C TYR A 93 7.91 -3.19 5.01
N GLN A 94 8.83 -2.27 5.28
CA GLN A 94 10.14 -2.20 4.63
C GLN A 94 11.00 -3.42 5.03
N ASN A 95 11.02 -3.79 6.32
CA ASN A 95 11.69 -4.99 6.81
C ASN A 95 11.18 -6.27 6.12
N PHE A 96 9.89 -6.37 5.86
CA PHE A 96 9.31 -7.53 5.14
C PHE A 96 9.91 -7.70 3.74
N LYS A 97 10.22 -6.59 3.06
CA LYS A 97 10.91 -6.66 1.76
C LYS A 97 12.38 -7.00 1.92
N ALA A 98 13.08 -6.37 2.85
CA ALA A 98 14.52 -6.51 3.03
C ALA A 98 14.92 -7.89 3.56
N LYS A 99 14.12 -8.50 4.45
CA LYS A 99 14.47 -9.73 5.19
C LYS A 99 13.84 -11.01 4.64
N GLY A 100 13.00 -10.89 3.62
CA GLY A 100 12.46 -12.03 2.88
C GLY A 100 11.27 -12.76 3.53
N GLY A 101 10.83 -13.84 2.88
CA GLY A 101 9.56 -14.52 3.21
C GLY A 101 9.55 -15.23 4.55
N GLY A 102 10.67 -15.80 4.99
CA GLY A 102 10.80 -16.42 6.33
C GLY A 102 10.54 -15.39 7.44
N TYR A 103 11.09 -14.19 7.29
CA TYR A 103 10.85 -13.10 8.22
C TYR A 103 9.36 -12.69 8.25
N VAL A 104 8.72 -12.61 7.08
CA VAL A 104 7.27 -12.32 6.99
C VAL A 104 6.46 -13.42 7.67
N ARG A 105 6.81 -14.70 7.45
CA ARG A 105 6.16 -15.81 8.13
C ARG A 105 6.24 -15.66 9.65
N ASP A 106 7.41 -15.37 10.20
CA ASP A 106 7.62 -15.25 11.63
C ASP A 106 6.94 -14.02 12.25
N LYS A 107 7.05 -12.87 11.58
CA LYS A 107 6.59 -11.60 12.14
C LYS A 107 5.14 -11.27 11.87
N LEU A 108 4.55 -11.84 10.81
CA LEU A 108 3.14 -11.63 10.47
C LEU A 108 2.30 -12.88 10.81
N PHE A 109 2.62 -14.02 10.20
CA PHE A 109 1.74 -15.19 10.26
C PHE A 109 1.91 -16.00 11.55
N ALA A 110 3.12 -16.15 12.07
CA ALA A 110 3.37 -16.91 13.31
C ALA A 110 2.87 -16.20 14.58
N GLN A 111 2.34 -14.99 14.47
CA GLN A 111 1.76 -14.27 15.61
C GLN A 111 0.45 -14.90 16.11
N HIS A 112 -0.19 -15.74 15.29
CA HIS A 112 -1.38 -16.49 15.68
C HIS A 112 -1.44 -17.82 14.92
N PRO A 113 -1.83 -18.96 15.58
CA PRO A 113 -1.90 -20.26 14.93
C PRO A 113 -2.79 -20.30 13.67
N ASP A 114 -3.91 -19.59 13.70
CA ASP A 114 -4.83 -19.56 12.55
C ASP A 114 -4.24 -18.78 11.36
N LEU A 115 -3.45 -17.73 11.61
CA LEU A 115 -2.72 -17.03 10.55
C LEU A 115 -1.66 -17.92 9.92
N LEU A 116 -0.88 -18.62 10.75
CA LEU A 116 0.14 -19.54 10.26
C LEU A 116 -0.48 -20.65 9.40
N LYS A 117 -1.64 -21.17 9.79
CA LYS A 117 -2.39 -22.17 9.04
C LYS A 117 -2.85 -21.67 7.67
N MET A 118 -3.14 -20.36 7.52
CA MET A 118 -3.54 -19.80 6.21
C MET A 118 -2.45 -19.96 5.15
N VAL A 119 -1.18 -20.01 5.57
CA VAL A 119 0.01 -20.03 4.70
C VAL A 119 0.87 -21.29 4.89
N GLU A 120 0.40 -22.32 5.59
CA GLU A 120 1.16 -23.55 5.86
C GLU A 120 1.62 -24.29 4.59
N HIS A 121 0.85 -24.13 3.51
CA HIS A 121 1.11 -24.72 2.20
C HIS A 121 2.06 -23.89 1.32
N LEU A 122 2.44 -22.69 1.75
CA LEU A 122 3.35 -21.79 1.02
C LEU A 122 4.77 -21.96 1.54
N THR A 123 5.73 -21.95 0.64
CA THR A 123 7.15 -21.83 0.98
C THR A 123 7.48 -20.39 1.37
N ASP A 124 8.67 -20.14 1.91
CA ASP A 124 9.12 -18.77 2.20
C ASP A 124 9.31 -17.96 0.91
N ASP A 125 9.73 -18.62 -0.18
CA ASP A 125 9.80 -17.99 -1.50
C ASP A 125 8.41 -17.60 -2.02
N ASP A 126 7.38 -18.42 -1.80
CA ASP A 126 6.02 -18.07 -2.18
C ASP A 126 5.50 -16.87 -1.39
N ILE A 127 5.79 -16.82 -0.08
CA ILE A 127 5.44 -15.66 0.77
C ILE A 127 6.18 -14.41 0.30
N TYR A 128 7.46 -14.52 -0.07
CA TYR A 128 8.23 -13.40 -0.59
C TYR A 128 7.66 -12.84 -1.90
N ARG A 129 7.06 -13.71 -2.73
CA ARG A 129 6.40 -13.34 -3.99
C ARG A 129 5.03 -12.68 -3.82
N LEU A 130 4.48 -12.64 -2.62
CA LEU A 130 3.25 -11.91 -2.31
C LEU A 130 3.50 -10.39 -2.50
N ASN A 131 3.21 -9.90 -3.71
CA ASN A 131 3.61 -8.58 -4.14
C ASN A 131 2.67 -7.47 -3.65
N ARG A 132 3.13 -6.22 -3.77
CA ARG A 132 2.34 -5.01 -3.51
C ARG A 132 1.42 -4.75 -4.68
N GLY A 133 0.27 -4.15 -4.41
CA GLY A 133 -0.77 -3.90 -5.41
C GLY A 133 -0.32 -2.98 -6.54
N GLY A 134 0.51 -1.97 -6.24
CA GLY A 134 1.05 -1.05 -7.24
C GLY A 134 1.99 -1.70 -8.27
N HIS A 135 2.44 -2.95 -8.02
CA HIS A 135 3.23 -3.75 -8.94
C HIS A 135 2.44 -4.91 -9.57
N ASP A 136 1.13 -4.96 -9.34
CA ASP A 136 0.25 -5.94 -9.96
C ASP A 136 -0.55 -5.28 -11.10
N PRO A 137 -0.26 -5.61 -12.39
CA PRO A 137 -0.90 -4.97 -13.52
C PRO A 137 -2.43 -5.10 -13.51
N PHE A 138 -2.97 -6.21 -13.00
CA PHE A 138 -4.42 -6.42 -12.91
C PHE A 138 -5.07 -5.51 -11.88
N LYS A 139 -4.44 -5.36 -10.70
CA LYS A 139 -4.92 -4.46 -9.65
C LYS A 139 -4.82 -3.00 -10.07
N VAL A 140 -3.71 -2.63 -10.72
CA VAL A 140 -3.52 -1.29 -11.26
C VAL A 140 -4.56 -0.99 -12.34
N TYR A 141 -4.75 -1.89 -13.32
CA TYR A 141 -5.78 -1.73 -14.35
C TYR A 141 -7.18 -1.56 -13.73
N ALA A 142 -7.54 -2.42 -12.78
CA ALA A 142 -8.86 -2.34 -12.13
C ALA A 142 -9.08 -0.99 -11.43
N ALA A 143 -8.04 -0.46 -10.76
CA ALA A 143 -8.10 0.84 -10.11
C ALA A 143 -8.29 1.99 -11.12
N TYR A 144 -7.52 2.01 -12.20
CA TYR A 144 -7.69 3.00 -13.25
C TYR A 144 -9.06 2.90 -13.93
N HIS A 145 -9.52 1.69 -14.21
CA HIS A 145 -10.85 1.48 -14.78
C HIS A 145 -11.94 2.03 -13.85
N ALA A 146 -11.88 1.71 -12.56
CA ALA A 146 -12.83 2.23 -11.59
C ALA A 146 -12.77 3.77 -11.47
N ALA A 147 -11.56 4.34 -11.45
CA ALA A 147 -11.36 5.79 -11.39
C ALA A 147 -11.96 6.52 -12.60
N THR A 148 -11.79 5.99 -13.81
CA THR A 148 -12.32 6.59 -15.04
C THR A 148 -13.84 6.52 -15.15
N GLN A 149 -14.48 5.57 -14.46
CA GLN A 149 -15.94 5.42 -14.44
C GLN A 149 -16.60 6.23 -13.30
N HIS A 150 -15.83 6.63 -12.29
CA HIS A 150 -16.37 7.39 -11.16
C HIS A 150 -16.78 8.80 -11.58
N LYS A 151 -17.92 9.29 -11.06
CA LYS A 151 -18.48 10.59 -11.39
C LYS A 151 -18.77 11.42 -10.13
N GLY A 152 -18.69 12.74 -10.30
CA GLY A 152 -19.07 13.70 -9.28
C GLY A 152 -18.00 13.98 -8.21
N GLN A 153 -16.86 13.31 -8.29
CA GLN A 153 -15.72 13.55 -7.37
C GLN A 153 -14.40 13.28 -8.11
N PRO A 154 -13.32 14.02 -7.80
CA PRO A 154 -11.98 13.63 -8.20
C PRO A 154 -11.59 12.28 -7.54
N THR A 155 -10.71 11.53 -8.16
CA THR A 155 -10.26 10.24 -7.64
C THR A 155 -8.77 10.25 -7.34
N VAL A 156 -8.38 9.70 -6.19
CA VAL A 156 -6.99 9.36 -5.90
C VAL A 156 -6.81 7.84 -5.84
N ILE A 157 -5.73 7.36 -6.46
CA ILE A 157 -5.25 5.97 -6.36
C ILE A 157 -4.01 5.98 -5.47
N LEU A 158 -4.12 5.39 -4.27
CA LEU A 158 -3.00 5.19 -3.36
C LEU A 158 -2.37 3.83 -3.68
N ALA A 159 -1.28 3.84 -4.44
CA ALA A 159 -0.65 2.63 -4.94
C ALA A 159 0.56 2.25 -4.09
N LYS A 160 0.48 1.16 -3.33
CA LYS A 160 1.60 0.66 -2.56
C LYS A 160 2.62 -0.01 -3.47
N THR A 161 3.86 0.46 -3.38
CA THR A 161 4.98 0.03 -4.22
C THR A 161 6.22 -0.30 -3.38
N VAL A 162 7.29 -0.66 -4.07
CA VAL A 162 8.65 -0.79 -3.51
C VAL A 162 9.56 0.13 -4.32
N LYS A 163 10.32 0.98 -3.64
CA LYS A 163 11.30 1.85 -4.30
C LYS A 163 12.33 1.02 -5.03
N GLY A 164 12.69 1.42 -6.26
CA GLY A 164 13.65 0.68 -7.09
C GLY A 164 13.15 -0.67 -7.63
N TYR A 165 11.85 -0.98 -7.53
CA TYR A 165 11.28 -2.23 -7.99
C TYR A 165 11.69 -2.57 -9.43
N GLY A 166 12.17 -3.82 -9.64
CA GLY A 166 12.63 -4.31 -10.94
C GLY A 166 14.06 -3.96 -11.29
N MET A 167 14.78 -3.22 -10.44
CA MET A 167 16.19 -2.88 -10.65
C MET A 167 17.16 -3.91 -10.01
N GLY A 168 16.63 -5.01 -9.49
CA GLY A 168 17.39 -6.05 -8.81
C GLY A 168 17.89 -5.63 -7.43
N ASP A 169 18.73 -6.48 -6.82
CA ASP A 169 19.19 -6.28 -5.44
C ASP A 169 19.90 -4.93 -5.22
N ALA A 170 20.61 -4.43 -6.22
CA ALA A 170 21.27 -3.14 -6.13
C ALA A 170 20.30 -1.95 -6.07
N GLY A 171 19.17 -2.04 -6.77
CA GLY A 171 18.19 -0.95 -6.83
C GLY A 171 17.11 -1.00 -5.77
N GLU A 172 16.87 -2.19 -5.18
CA GLU A 172 15.84 -2.41 -4.16
C GLU A 172 16.41 -2.43 -2.73
N SER A 173 17.72 -2.15 -2.56
CA SER A 173 18.38 -2.12 -1.24
C SER A 173 18.38 -0.71 -0.62
N GLU A 174 18.42 -0.65 0.71
CA GLU A 174 18.49 0.61 1.46
C GLU A 174 19.71 1.49 1.11
N ASN A 175 20.78 0.89 0.61
CA ASN A 175 22.04 1.61 0.31
C ASN A 175 22.04 2.33 -1.04
N THR A 176 21.04 2.11 -1.88
CA THR A 176 21.00 2.65 -3.25
C THR A 176 19.75 3.47 -3.53
N THR A 177 18.87 3.55 -2.58
CA THR A 177 17.60 4.31 -2.64
C THR A 177 17.49 5.27 -1.42
#